data_ff94cf21d1beac3e67a7c0b355aeb578
#
_entry.id   ff94cf21d1beac3e67a7c0b355aeb578
#
_cell.length_a   1.000
_cell.length_b   1.000
_cell.length_c   1.000
_cell.angle_alpha   90.00
_cell.angle_beta   90.00
_cell.angle_gamma   90.00
#
_symmetry.space_group_name_H-M   'P 1'
#
loop_
_entity.id
_entity.type
_entity.pdbx_description
1 polymer ?
#
loop_
_entity_poly.entity_id
_entity_poly.type
_entity_poly.pdbx_seq_one_letter_code
_entity_poly.pdbx_strand_id
1 'polypeptide(L)'
;IKVIYKFSDSLFGLTTTAVSIGVIAAGTYMSIFKKKSNILYAFYTQSIIMILTGILSLFLRGQPMIFFTIYIILCLLSGYSSTLVNVPMISYFQKNVDIDQQTQFFSIMTLFSNIAVPLGTFIAGIMCELFGGDAAYLMNGIMMFIYVYIMRRNIKNGKI
;
A
#
# COMPACT_ATOMS: atom_id res chain seq x y z
N ILE A 1 8.14 2.46 13.18
CA ILE A 1 9.54 2.41 12.70
C ILE A 1 10.34 3.60 13.23
N LYS A 2 9.88 4.87 13.07
CA LYS A 2 10.56 6.06 13.60
C LYS A 2 10.81 5.96 15.11
N VAL A 3 9.82 5.51 15.88
CA VAL A 3 9.92 5.38 17.34
C VAL A 3 10.86 4.24 17.74
N ILE A 4 10.83 3.11 17.04
CA ILE A 4 11.63 1.92 17.37
C ILE A 4 13.12 2.16 17.06
N TYR A 5 13.43 2.77 15.91
CA TYR A 5 14.81 2.94 15.43
C TYR A 5 15.38 4.35 15.65
N LYS A 6 14.59 5.28 16.22
CA LYS A 6 14.98 6.69 16.47
C LYS A 6 15.59 7.39 15.24
N PHE A 7 15.04 7.11 14.06
CA PHE A 7 15.51 7.74 12.82
C PHE A 7 15.24 9.25 12.83
N SER A 8 16.16 10.01 12.26
CA SER A 8 16.03 11.46 12.07
C SER A 8 14.90 11.78 11.06
N ASP A 9 14.38 13.02 11.14
CA ASP A 9 13.32 13.46 10.22
C ASP A 9 13.76 13.47 8.76
N SER A 10 15.05 13.69 8.48
CA SER A 10 15.64 13.60 7.14
C SER A 10 15.58 12.16 6.58
N LEU A 11 15.86 11.15 7.39
CA LEU A 11 15.75 9.75 6.98
C LEU A 11 14.29 9.35 6.72
N PHE A 12 13.35 9.90 7.50
CA PHE A 12 11.93 9.73 7.23
C PHE A 12 11.51 10.37 5.89
N GLY A 13 12.04 11.55 5.57
CA GLY A 13 11.85 12.19 4.26
C GLY A 13 12.34 11.34 3.09
N LEU A 14 13.45 10.61 3.25
CA LEU A 14 13.96 9.70 2.23
C LEU A 14 13.00 8.53 1.96
N THR A 15 12.30 8.02 2.97
CA THR A 15 11.32 6.94 2.76
C THR A 15 10.13 7.40 1.94
N THR A 16 9.61 8.59 2.20
CA THR A 16 8.50 9.18 1.41
C THR A 16 8.94 9.48 -0.02
N THR A 17 10.17 9.96 -0.21
CA THR A 17 10.77 10.16 -1.54
C THR A 17 10.89 8.84 -2.31
N ALA A 18 11.32 7.76 -1.66
CA ALA A 18 11.41 6.44 -2.28
C ALA A 18 10.03 5.93 -2.75
N VAL A 19 8.99 6.10 -1.92
CA VAL A 19 7.60 5.78 -2.32
C VAL A 19 7.20 6.59 -3.56
N SER A 20 7.46 7.89 -3.58
CA SER A 20 7.12 8.78 -4.70
C SER A 20 7.85 8.38 -6.00
N ILE A 21 9.12 8.00 -5.92
CA ILE A 21 9.88 7.47 -7.07
C ILE A 21 9.22 6.19 -7.58
N GLY A 22 8.81 5.29 -6.69
CA GLY A 22 8.08 4.07 -7.07
C GLY A 22 6.78 4.35 -7.81
N VAL A 23 6.00 5.33 -7.33
CA VAL A 23 4.75 5.80 -7.97
C VAL A 23 5.02 6.31 -9.38
N ILE A 24 6.02 7.18 -9.55
CA ILE A 24 6.39 7.74 -10.86
C ILE A 24 6.86 6.64 -11.81
N ALA A 25 7.73 5.73 -11.35
CA ALA A 25 8.23 4.62 -12.14
C ALA A 25 7.11 3.70 -12.65
N ALA A 26 6.14 3.37 -11.79
CA ALA A 26 4.98 2.56 -12.18
C ALA A 26 4.07 3.29 -13.17
N GLY A 27 3.79 4.58 -12.94
CA GLY A 27 2.98 5.39 -13.84
C GLY A 27 3.60 5.49 -15.23
N THR A 28 4.92 5.75 -15.29
CA THR A 28 5.69 5.79 -16.54
C THR A 28 5.67 4.44 -17.25
N TYR A 29 5.91 3.35 -16.51
CA TYR A 29 5.86 1.98 -17.06
C TYR A 29 4.50 1.68 -17.69
N MET A 30 3.40 1.97 -16.99
CA MET A 30 2.05 1.71 -17.50
C MET A 30 1.70 2.57 -18.72
N SER A 31 2.16 3.82 -18.76
CA SER A 31 1.94 4.74 -19.88
C SER A 31 2.66 4.25 -21.14
N ILE A 32 3.93 3.85 -21.02
CA ILE A 32 4.76 3.44 -22.17
C ILE A 32 4.29 2.09 -22.71
N PHE A 33 4.12 1.10 -21.84
CA PHE A 33 3.84 -0.28 -22.25
C PHE A 33 2.35 -0.59 -22.45
N LYS A 34 1.44 0.35 -22.14
CA LYS A 34 -0.03 0.17 -22.22
C LYS A 34 -0.52 -1.15 -21.61
N LYS A 35 0.22 -1.66 -20.64
CA LYS A 35 -0.02 -2.98 -20.06
C LYS A 35 -1.12 -2.89 -19.02
N LYS A 36 -2.15 -3.74 -19.16
CA LYS A 36 -3.17 -3.91 -18.12
C LYS A 36 -2.50 -4.58 -16.91
N SER A 37 -2.47 -3.87 -15.79
CA SER A 37 -2.05 -4.45 -14.52
C SER A 37 -3.15 -5.40 -14.00
N ASN A 38 -2.74 -6.52 -13.45
CA ASN A 38 -3.65 -7.38 -12.72
C ASN A 38 -3.71 -6.88 -11.27
N ILE A 39 -4.81 -6.24 -10.91
CA ILE A 39 -5.04 -5.62 -9.60
C ILE A 39 -4.81 -6.62 -8.46
N LEU A 40 -5.22 -7.88 -8.61
CA LEU A 40 -5.03 -8.90 -7.58
C LEU A 40 -3.54 -9.16 -7.31
N TYR A 41 -2.71 -9.27 -8.36
CA TYR A 41 -1.27 -9.45 -8.17
C TYR A 41 -0.62 -8.24 -7.48
N ALA A 42 -1.05 -7.04 -7.80
CA ALA A 42 -0.55 -5.84 -7.15
C ALA A 42 -0.91 -5.80 -5.65
N PHE A 43 -2.12 -6.20 -5.27
CA PHE A 43 -2.51 -6.35 -3.87
C PHE A 43 -1.72 -7.46 -3.15
N TYR A 44 -1.47 -8.60 -3.80
CA TYR A 44 -0.59 -9.64 -3.22
C TYR A 44 0.82 -9.10 -2.99
N THR A 45 1.40 -8.38 -3.96
CA THR A 45 2.72 -7.76 -3.82
C THR A 45 2.75 -6.80 -2.64
N GLN A 46 1.72 -5.95 -2.51
CA GLN A 46 1.61 -5.00 -1.39
C GLN A 46 1.53 -5.70 -0.03
N SER A 47 0.74 -6.78 0.09
CA SER A 47 0.64 -7.54 1.33
C SER A 47 1.97 -8.25 1.69
N ILE A 48 2.67 -8.79 0.70
CA ILE A 48 4.00 -9.39 0.90
C ILE A 48 5.01 -8.35 1.37
N ILE A 49 5.03 -7.16 0.78
CA ILE A 49 5.92 -6.07 1.20
C ILE A 49 5.66 -5.70 2.67
N MET A 50 4.40 -5.60 3.09
CA MET A 50 4.05 -5.31 4.49
C MET A 50 4.52 -6.41 5.44
N ILE A 51 4.30 -7.68 5.09
CA ILE A 51 4.76 -8.82 5.89
C ILE A 51 6.29 -8.82 6.00
N LEU A 52 7.00 -8.65 4.88
CA LEU A 52 8.45 -8.58 4.86
C LEU A 52 8.97 -7.42 5.72
N THR A 53 8.35 -6.24 5.65
CA THR A 53 8.73 -5.10 6.47
C THR A 53 8.61 -5.42 7.96
N GLY A 54 7.51 -6.05 8.38
CA GLY A 54 7.31 -6.44 9.77
C GLY A 54 8.31 -7.50 10.24
N ILE A 55 8.56 -8.54 9.43
CA ILE A 55 9.55 -9.59 9.74
C ILE A 55 10.95 -8.99 9.83
N LEU A 56 11.38 -8.20 8.85
CA LEU A 56 12.71 -7.59 8.85
C LEU A 56 12.91 -6.63 10.03
N SER A 57 11.85 -5.91 10.42
CA SER A 57 11.90 -5.03 11.59
C SER A 57 12.16 -5.81 12.88
N LEU A 58 11.61 -7.02 13.02
CA LEU A 58 11.85 -7.89 14.17
C LEU A 58 13.28 -8.45 14.19
N PHE A 59 13.77 -8.93 13.05
CA PHE A 59 15.10 -9.58 12.96
C PHE A 59 16.26 -8.58 12.99
N LEU A 60 16.08 -7.38 12.43
CA LEU A 60 17.15 -6.38 12.28
C LEU A 60 17.13 -5.28 13.37
N ARG A 61 16.47 -5.52 14.51
CA ARG A 61 16.44 -4.55 15.63
C ARG A 61 17.81 -4.08 16.08
N GLY A 62 18.82 -4.96 16.01
CA GLY A 62 20.19 -4.64 16.37
C GLY A 62 21.02 -3.93 15.28
N GLN A 63 20.49 -3.80 14.06
CA GLN A 63 21.21 -3.26 12.90
C GLN A 63 20.37 -2.22 12.13
N PRO A 64 20.17 -1.03 12.71
CA PRO A 64 19.22 -0.04 12.18
C PRO A 64 19.55 0.44 10.77
N MET A 65 20.84 0.56 10.41
CA MET A 65 21.25 1.02 9.08
C MET A 65 20.97 -0.01 7.98
N ILE A 66 21.20 -1.30 8.26
CA ILE A 66 20.88 -2.38 7.31
C ILE A 66 19.37 -2.44 7.10
N PHE A 67 18.59 -2.42 8.20
CA PHE A 67 17.15 -2.35 8.11
C PHE A 67 16.69 -1.17 7.26
N PHE A 68 17.23 0.03 7.50
CA PHE A 68 16.84 1.23 6.77
C PHE A 68 17.11 1.13 5.26
N THR A 69 18.26 0.58 4.88
CA THR A 69 18.60 0.39 3.46
C THR A 69 17.60 -0.53 2.76
N ILE A 70 17.26 -1.65 3.39
CA ILE A 70 16.29 -2.59 2.84
C ILE A 70 14.88 -1.95 2.84
N TYR A 71 14.54 -1.21 3.90
CA TYR A 71 13.25 -0.53 4.03
C TYR A 71 13.02 0.52 2.93
N ILE A 72 14.03 1.26 2.50
CA ILE A 72 13.93 2.18 1.35
C ILE A 72 13.52 1.44 0.07
N ILE A 73 14.12 0.27 -0.18
CA ILE A 73 13.78 -0.56 -1.34
C ILE A 73 12.33 -1.04 -1.24
N LEU A 74 11.91 -1.48 -0.06
CA LEU A 74 10.51 -1.90 0.18
C LEU A 74 9.53 -0.73 0.01
N CYS A 75 9.89 0.48 0.42
CA CYS A 75 9.10 1.70 0.21
C CYS A 75 8.93 2.01 -1.29
N LEU A 76 10.00 1.91 -2.07
CA LEU A 76 9.96 2.08 -3.53
C LEU A 76 9.03 1.06 -4.18
N LEU A 77 9.17 -0.22 -3.84
CA LEU A 77 8.32 -1.30 -4.34
C LEU A 77 6.85 -1.11 -3.90
N SER A 78 6.61 -0.60 -2.70
CA SER A 78 5.26 -0.29 -2.20
C SER A 78 4.61 0.81 -3.03
N GLY A 79 5.32 1.91 -3.32
CA GLY A 79 4.84 2.98 -4.20
C GLY A 79 4.53 2.48 -5.60
N TYR A 80 5.42 1.64 -6.16
CA TYR A 80 5.21 0.99 -7.45
C TYR A 80 3.94 0.13 -7.46
N SER A 81 3.79 -0.75 -6.47
CA SER A 81 2.62 -1.65 -6.33
C SER A 81 1.32 -0.88 -6.13
N SER A 82 1.33 0.18 -5.34
CA SER A 82 0.16 1.04 -5.11
C SER A 82 -0.37 1.66 -6.41
N THR A 83 0.52 2.12 -7.28
CA THR A 83 0.13 2.67 -8.59
C THR A 83 -0.49 1.61 -9.50
N LEU A 84 0.04 0.37 -9.48
CA LEU A 84 -0.52 -0.75 -10.25
C LEU A 84 -1.94 -1.13 -9.81
N VAL A 85 -2.38 -0.75 -8.61
CA VAL A 85 -3.76 -0.88 -8.15
C VAL A 85 -4.60 0.33 -8.55
N ASN A 86 -4.14 1.53 -8.19
CA ASN A 86 -4.92 2.76 -8.29
C ASN A 86 -5.24 3.15 -9.73
N VAL A 87 -4.25 3.09 -10.63
CA VAL A 87 -4.44 3.54 -12.03
C VAL A 87 -5.49 2.70 -12.77
N PRO A 88 -5.45 1.35 -12.76
CA PRO A 88 -6.49 0.56 -13.42
C PRO A 88 -7.87 0.72 -12.77
N MET A 89 -7.92 0.88 -11.45
CA MET A 89 -9.16 1.06 -10.72
C MET A 89 -9.86 2.38 -11.12
N ILE A 90 -9.12 3.48 -11.13
CA ILE A 90 -9.63 4.78 -11.58
C ILE A 90 -10.06 4.72 -13.04
N SER A 91 -9.25 4.12 -13.92
CA SER A 91 -9.56 3.95 -15.34
C SER A 91 -10.81 3.11 -15.58
N TYR A 92 -11.04 2.09 -14.74
CA TYR A 92 -12.24 1.28 -14.78
C TYR A 92 -13.50 2.10 -14.43
N PHE A 93 -13.44 2.91 -13.38
CA PHE A 93 -14.55 3.77 -13.00
C PHE A 93 -14.84 4.84 -14.06
N GLN A 94 -13.80 5.47 -14.61
CA GLN A 94 -13.97 6.46 -15.68
C GLN A 94 -14.64 5.89 -16.93
N LYS A 95 -14.46 4.60 -17.22
CA LYS A 95 -15.08 3.94 -18.36
C LYS A 95 -16.53 3.51 -18.14
N ASN A 96 -16.87 3.18 -16.88
CA ASN A 96 -18.17 2.57 -16.57
C ASN A 96 -19.16 3.54 -15.91
N VAL A 97 -18.72 4.74 -15.55
CA VAL A 97 -19.58 5.80 -15.01
C VAL A 97 -19.85 6.82 -16.10
N ASP A 98 -21.12 7.15 -16.32
CA ASP A 98 -21.52 8.18 -17.29
C ASP A 98 -20.84 9.51 -17.03
N ILE A 99 -20.45 10.21 -18.09
CA ILE A 99 -19.67 11.45 -18.01
C ILE A 99 -20.33 12.49 -17.12
N ASP A 100 -21.65 12.62 -17.20
CA ASP A 100 -22.43 13.57 -16.40
C ASP A 100 -22.44 13.24 -14.89
N GLN A 101 -22.22 11.97 -14.54
CA GLN A 101 -22.21 11.48 -13.17
C GLN A 101 -20.80 11.31 -12.59
N GLN A 102 -19.74 11.41 -13.40
CA GLN A 102 -18.37 11.17 -12.95
C GLN A 102 -17.96 12.11 -11.83
N THR A 103 -18.30 13.39 -11.92
CA THR A 103 -17.96 14.38 -10.89
C THR A 103 -18.58 14.01 -9.53
N GLN A 104 -19.85 13.62 -9.53
CA GLN A 104 -20.55 13.20 -8.31
C GLN A 104 -19.97 11.91 -7.74
N PHE A 105 -19.68 10.91 -8.59
CA PHE A 105 -19.10 9.65 -8.20
C PHE A 105 -17.72 9.84 -7.55
N PHE A 106 -16.81 10.58 -8.18
CA PHE A 106 -15.49 10.83 -7.63
C PHE A 106 -15.51 11.70 -6.36
N SER A 107 -16.46 12.64 -6.27
CA SER A 107 -16.67 13.42 -5.04
C SER A 107 -17.07 12.51 -3.86
N ILE A 108 -17.99 11.58 -4.09
CA ILE A 108 -18.40 10.60 -3.07
C ILE A 108 -17.22 9.70 -2.68
N MET A 109 -16.48 9.17 -3.67
CA MET A 109 -15.28 8.37 -3.39
C MET A 109 -14.25 9.12 -2.53
N THR A 110 -13.99 10.38 -2.88
CA THR A 110 -13.06 11.24 -2.13
C THR A 110 -13.55 11.47 -0.70
N LEU A 111 -14.85 11.70 -0.51
CA LEU A 111 -15.45 11.87 0.81
C LEU A 111 -15.28 10.61 1.67
N PHE A 112 -15.58 9.44 1.14
CA PHE A 112 -15.34 8.17 1.84
C PHE A 112 -13.85 7.97 2.17
N SER A 113 -12.95 8.29 1.25
CA SER A 113 -11.51 8.18 1.48
C SER A 113 -11.05 9.12 2.59
N ASN A 114 -11.55 10.36 2.60
CA ASN A 114 -11.21 11.36 3.63
C ASN A 114 -11.69 10.96 5.02
N ILE A 115 -12.75 10.16 5.14
CA ILE A 115 -13.21 9.60 6.41
C ILE A 115 -12.42 8.33 6.76
N ALA A 116 -12.18 7.46 5.79
CA ALA A 116 -11.52 6.17 6.01
C ALA A 116 -10.04 6.33 6.42
N VAL A 117 -9.32 7.33 5.87
CA VAL A 117 -7.90 7.54 6.18
C VAL A 117 -7.67 7.90 7.66
N PRO A 118 -8.35 8.89 8.27
CA PRO A 118 -8.20 9.16 9.70
C PRO A 118 -8.60 7.99 10.59
N LEU A 119 -9.69 7.27 10.26
CA LEU A 119 -10.10 6.09 10.99
C LEU A 119 -9.05 4.98 10.92
N GLY A 120 -8.51 4.71 9.73
CA GLY A 120 -7.44 3.74 9.53
C GLY A 120 -6.16 4.10 10.28
N THR A 121 -5.76 5.38 10.26
CA THR A 121 -4.57 5.83 11.00
C THR A 121 -4.77 5.77 12.51
N PHE A 122 -5.97 6.07 13.01
CA PHE A 122 -6.31 5.93 14.44
C PHE A 122 -6.23 4.46 14.89
N ILE A 123 -6.84 3.54 14.14
CA ILE A 123 -6.77 2.10 14.43
C ILE A 123 -5.33 1.59 14.38
N ALA A 124 -4.57 2.00 13.35
CA ALA A 124 -3.15 1.63 13.23
C ALA A 124 -2.32 2.19 14.40
N GLY A 125 -2.62 3.40 14.89
CA GLY A 125 -1.99 3.98 16.07
C GLY A 125 -2.21 3.11 17.32
N ILE A 126 -3.46 2.73 17.59
CA ILE A 126 -3.80 1.83 18.70
C ILE A 126 -3.08 0.48 18.56
N MET A 127 -3.06 -0.11 17.37
CA MET A 127 -2.34 -1.36 17.12
C MET A 127 -0.84 -1.22 17.40
N CYS A 128 -0.24 -0.09 17.01
CA CYS A 128 1.18 0.19 17.28
C CYS A 128 1.46 0.36 18.78
N GLU A 129 0.56 0.95 19.54
CA GLU A 129 0.70 1.10 21.00
C GLU A 129 0.56 -0.23 21.73
N LEU A 130 -0.41 -1.05 21.35
CA LEU A 130 -0.71 -2.31 22.03
C LEU A 130 0.30 -3.43 21.71
N PHE A 131 0.69 -3.55 20.44
CA PHE A 131 1.45 -4.70 19.93
C PHE A 131 2.86 -4.32 19.44
N GLY A 132 3.16 -3.03 19.36
CA GLY A 132 4.38 -2.53 18.74
C GLY A 132 4.27 -2.38 17.21
N GLY A 133 5.09 -1.50 16.64
CA GLY A 133 5.04 -1.18 15.21
C GLY A 133 5.35 -2.37 14.30
N ASP A 134 6.23 -3.27 14.72
CA ASP A 134 6.61 -4.47 13.96
C ASP A 134 5.42 -5.42 13.81
N ALA A 135 4.71 -5.70 14.92
CA ALA A 135 3.54 -6.54 14.93
C ALA A 135 2.38 -5.90 14.15
N ALA A 136 2.22 -4.58 14.23
CA ALA A 136 1.20 -3.87 13.47
C ALA A 136 1.40 -4.02 11.95
N TYR A 137 2.64 -3.93 11.45
CA TYR A 137 2.94 -4.19 10.03
C TYR A 137 2.64 -5.63 9.62
N LEU A 138 3.01 -6.62 10.45
CA LEU A 138 2.73 -8.02 10.20
C LEU A 138 1.22 -8.30 10.16
N MET A 139 0.48 -7.82 11.15
CA MET A 139 -0.97 -8.00 11.22
C MET A 139 -1.68 -7.40 10.01
N ASN A 140 -1.34 -6.16 9.64
CA ASN A 140 -1.89 -5.52 8.45
C ASN A 140 -1.58 -6.29 7.17
N GLY A 141 -0.33 -6.73 7.00
CA GLY A 141 0.09 -7.52 5.84
C GLY A 141 -0.66 -8.85 5.74
N ILE A 142 -0.81 -9.57 6.87
CA ILE A 142 -1.54 -10.84 6.92
C ILE A 142 -3.03 -10.62 6.65
N MET A 143 -3.66 -9.63 7.27
CA MET A 143 -5.07 -9.32 7.03
C MET A 143 -5.33 -8.98 5.56
N MET A 144 -4.48 -8.15 4.96
CA MET A 144 -4.56 -7.81 3.54
C MET A 144 -4.38 -9.04 2.66
N PHE A 145 -3.43 -9.94 2.98
CA PHE A 145 -3.19 -11.17 2.24
C PHE A 145 -4.43 -12.10 2.27
N ILE A 146 -5.03 -12.29 3.45
CA ILE A 146 -6.24 -13.09 3.62
C ILE A 146 -7.40 -12.49 2.82
N TYR A 147 -7.58 -11.17 2.89
CA TYR A 147 -8.62 -10.46 2.14
C TYR A 147 -8.49 -10.70 0.63
N VAL A 148 -7.29 -10.53 0.09
CA VAL A 148 -7.03 -10.74 -1.35
C VAL A 148 -7.22 -12.20 -1.76
N TYR A 149 -6.85 -13.14 -0.89
CA TYR A 149 -7.08 -14.57 -1.11
C TYR A 149 -8.59 -14.90 -1.20
N ILE A 150 -9.39 -14.37 -0.27
CA ILE A 150 -10.85 -14.56 -0.27
C ILE A 150 -11.46 -13.94 -1.53
N MET A 151 -11.05 -12.72 -1.89
CA MET A 151 -11.51 -12.02 -3.08
C MET A 151 -11.21 -12.83 -4.36
N ARG A 152 -9.99 -13.34 -4.48
CA ARG A 152 -9.60 -14.21 -5.61
C ARG A 152 -10.46 -15.46 -5.70
N ARG A 153 -10.76 -16.09 -4.56
CA ARG A 153 -11.60 -17.29 -4.48
C ARG A 153 -13.03 -16.99 -4.94
N ASN A 154 -13.59 -15.86 -4.52
CA ASN A 154 -14.95 -15.45 -4.87
C ASN A 154 -15.08 -15.15 -6.38
N ILE A 155 -14.10 -14.47 -6.97
CA ILE A 155 -14.04 -14.23 -8.42
C ILE A 155 -13.98 -15.56 -9.18
N LYS A 156 -13.13 -16.49 -8.73
CA LYS A 156 -13.00 -17.82 -9.38
C LYS A 156 -14.29 -18.65 -9.29
N ASN A 157 -15.08 -18.46 -8.24
CA ASN A 157 -16.35 -19.17 -8.02
C ASN A 157 -17.55 -18.47 -8.66
N GLY A 158 -17.35 -17.40 -9.45
CA GLY A 158 -18.42 -16.67 -10.12
C GLY A 158 -19.38 -15.95 -9.16
N LYS A 159 -18.95 -15.64 -7.94
CA LYS A 159 -19.76 -14.94 -6.92
C LYS A 159 -19.65 -13.41 -7.00
N ILE A 160 -18.73 -12.90 -7.80
CA ILE A 160 -18.51 -11.47 -8.10
C ILE A 160 -18.08 -11.36 -9.56
#